data_afbfa86d62106e01abe2bf09ab7ea1ab
#
_entry.id   afbfa86d62106e01abe2bf09ab7ea1ab
#
_cell.length_a   1.000
_cell.length_b   1.000
_cell.length_c   1.000
_cell.angle_alpha   90.00
_cell.angle_beta   90.00
_cell.angle_gamma   90.00
#
_symmetry.space_group_name_H-M   'P 1'
#
loop_
_entity.id
_entity.type
_entity.pdbx_description
1 polymer ?
#
loop_
_entity_poly.entity_id
_entity_poly.type
_entity_poly.pdbx_seq_one_letter_code
_entity_poly.pdbx_strand_id
1 'polypeptide(L)'
;MASEEAGEVIYLDPNSRFEIRLIPESGYAEVAEVLAPATGEGTTEAALARIRQFADEGKIAVYGGVLSGELVAAYLLKRDGMANEVALIAVSFEQRKRGIGRLLLKDALHRSGKRPLTAETDEEGLGFYKACGFKLVGRRKQPSGVFRYRVGWHAPGARFKGGTTGATEGRQEVGPARSTAEES
;
A
#
# COMPACT_ATOMS: atom_id res chain seq x y z
N MET A 1 -15.25 -22.48 -14.34
CA MET A 1 -14.73 -21.64 -15.45
C MET A 1 -14.51 -20.26 -14.86
N ALA A 2 -13.26 -19.94 -14.54
CA ALA A 2 -12.90 -18.60 -14.07
C ALA A 2 -12.96 -17.68 -15.31
N SER A 3 -13.85 -16.71 -15.29
CA SER A 3 -13.88 -15.65 -16.29
C SER A 3 -12.55 -14.90 -16.19
N GLU A 4 -11.75 -14.99 -17.22
CA GLU A 4 -10.60 -14.14 -17.47
C GLU A 4 -11.16 -12.71 -17.56
N GLU A 5 -11.09 -11.96 -16.45
CA GLU A 5 -11.37 -10.52 -16.49
C GLU A 5 -10.27 -9.89 -17.34
N ALA A 6 -10.58 -9.65 -18.61
CA ALA A 6 -9.72 -8.88 -19.49
C ALA A 6 -9.47 -7.52 -18.84
N GLY A 7 -8.21 -7.26 -18.48
CA GLY A 7 -7.81 -5.99 -17.89
C GLY A 7 -8.09 -4.84 -18.84
N GLU A 8 -8.44 -3.67 -18.30
CA GLU A 8 -8.60 -2.44 -19.08
C GLU A 8 -7.29 -2.14 -19.81
N VAL A 9 -7.34 -2.05 -21.14
CA VAL A 9 -6.17 -1.68 -21.96
C VAL A 9 -6.03 -0.17 -21.98
N ILE A 10 -4.89 0.33 -21.54
CA ILE A 10 -4.58 1.75 -21.48
C ILE A 10 -3.39 2.02 -22.42
N TYR A 11 -3.47 3.08 -23.21
CA TYR A 11 -2.35 3.53 -24.02
C TYR A 11 -1.62 4.67 -23.29
N LEU A 12 -0.35 4.43 -22.92
CA LEU A 12 0.51 5.46 -22.31
C LEU A 12 1.00 6.48 -23.35
N ASP A 13 1.14 6.03 -24.57
CA ASP A 13 1.40 6.79 -25.78
C ASP A 13 0.81 6.03 -26.97
N PRO A 14 0.71 6.58 -28.20
CA PRO A 14 0.05 5.93 -29.34
C PRO A 14 0.57 4.53 -29.69
N ASN A 15 1.80 4.19 -29.28
CA ASN A 15 2.44 2.94 -29.60
C ASN A 15 2.66 2.01 -28.37
N SER A 16 2.29 2.47 -27.18
CA SER A 16 2.58 1.76 -25.92
C SER A 16 1.29 1.27 -25.26
N ARG A 17 0.91 0.04 -25.59
CA ARG A 17 -0.20 -0.66 -24.94
C ARG A 17 0.21 -1.10 -23.54
N PHE A 18 -0.50 -0.61 -22.53
CA PHE A 18 -0.35 -1.03 -21.15
C PHE A 18 -1.61 -1.75 -20.69
N GLU A 19 -1.42 -2.88 -20.01
CA GLU A 19 -2.52 -3.65 -19.41
C GLU A 19 -2.12 -4.16 -18.03
N ILE A 20 -3.10 -4.30 -17.14
CA ILE A 20 -2.90 -4.90 -15.81
C ILE A 20 -3.64 -6.21 -15.78
N ARG A 21 -2.93 -7.30 -15.48
CA ARG A 21 -3.50 -8.65 -15.45
C ARG A 21 -3.16 -9.39 -14.17
N LEU A 22 -4.01 -10.33 -13.80
CA LEU A 22 -3.72 -11.30 -12.74
C LEU A 22 -2.56 -12.20 -13.17
N ILE A 23 -1.58 -12.39 -12.29
CA ILE A 23 -0.42 -13.24 -12.53
C ILE A 23 -0.61 -14.56 -11.78
N PRO A 24 -0.57 -15.69 -12.47
CA PRO A 24 -0.62 -17.01 -11.84
C PRO A 24 0.69 -17.31 -11.10
N GLU A 25 0.68 -18.33 -10.25
CA GLU A 25 1.84 -18.71 -9.44
C GLU A 25 3.11 -18.98 -10.28
N SER A 26 2.95 -19.52 -11.47
CA SER A 26 4.06 -19.75 -12.41
C SER A 26 4.80 -18.47 -12.83
N GLY A 27 4.17 -17.31 -12.71
CA GLY A 27 4.74 -15.99 -13.01
C GLY A 27 5.36 -15.27 -11.81
N TYR A 28 5.32 -15.84 -10.60
CA TYR A 28 5.78 -15.15 -9.39
C TYR A 28 7.27 -14.82 -9.39
N ALA A 29 8.09 -15.62 -10.06
CA ALA A 29 9.53 -15.34 -10.17
C ALA A 29 9.79 -14.03 -10.95
N GLU A 30 9.12 -13.85 -12.09
CA GLU A 30 9.22 -12.63 -12.90
C GLU A 30 8.68 -11.39 -12.14
N VAL A 31 7.55 -11.55 -11.45
CA VAL A 31 7.01 -10.48 -10.60
C VAL A 31 7.96 -10.11 -9.46
N ALA A 32 8.67 -11.09 -8.89
CA ALA A 32 9.61 -10.85 -7.81
C ALA A 32 10.79 -9.97 -8.25
N GLU A 33 11.24 -10.08 -9.49
CA GLU A 33 12.28 -9.19 -10.04
C GLU A 33 11.80 -7.73 -10.05
N VAL A 34 10.58 -7.48 -10.49
CA VAL A 34 9.99 -6.15 -10.50
C VAL A 34 9.74 -5.61 -9.09
N LEU A 35 9.31 -6.47 -8.16
CA LEU A 35 8.97 -6.09 -6.78
C LEU A 35 10.18 -6.03 -5.83
N ALA A 36 11.35 -6.52 -6.23
CA ALA A 36 12.55 -6.52 -5.40
C ALA A 36 12.83 -5.16 -4.71
N PRO A 37 12.76 -4.01 -5.41
CA PRO A 37 13.00 -2.71 -4.78
C PRO A 37 11.96 -2.30 -3.73
N ALA A 38 10.79 -2.92 -3.72
CA ALA A 38 9.72 -2.64 -2.76
C ALA A 38 9.87 -3.44 -1.45
N THR A 39 10.80 -4.38 -1.42
CA THR A 39 11.15 -5.11 -0.20
C THR A 39 12.21 -4.36 0.58
N GLY A 40 12.27 -4.19 1.79
CA GLY A 40 13.34 -3.48 2.50
C GLY A 40 14.76 -4.05 2.25
N GLU A 41 14.84 -5.26 1.70
CA GLU A 41 16.08 -5.97 1.38
C GLU A 41 16.54 -5.73 -0.06
N GLY A 42 15.63 -5.35 -0.97
CA GLY A 42 15.94 -5.01 -2.36
C GLY A 42 16.31 -6.19 -3.24
N THR A 43 16.06 -7.44 -2.82
CA THR A 43 16.43 -8.65 -3.56
C THR A 43 15.23 -9.39 -4.14
N THR A 44 15.44 -10.09 -5.26
CA THR A 44 14.40 -10.93 -5.89
C THR A 44 13.99 -12.08 -4.98
N GLU A 45 14.94 -12.68 -4.26
CA GLU A 45 14.69 -13.76 -3.30
C GLU A 45 13.76 -13.31 -2.17
N ALA A 46 14.01 -12.12 -1.60
CA ALA A 46 13.17 -11.55 -0.56
C ALA A 46 11.75 -11.26 -1.08
N ALA A 47 11.64 -10.73 -2.31
CA ALA A 47 10.36 -10.49 -2.94
C ALA A 47 9.60 -11.80 -3.19
N LEU A 48 10.25 -12.82 -3.73
CA LEU A 48 9.64 -14.13 -3.99
C LEU A 48 9.22 -14.82 -2.68
N ALA A 49 10.04 -14.76 -1.65
CA ALA A 49 9.69 -15.30 -0.33
C ALA A 49 8.46 -14.59 0.25
N ARG A 50 8.36 -13.27 0.11
CA ARG A 50 7.21 -12.50 0.56
C ARG A 50 5.95 -12.82 -0.23
N ILE A 51 6.05 -12.98 -1.55
CA ILE A 51 4.92 -13.39 -2.40
C ILE A 51 4.40 -14.75 -1.95
N ARG A 52 5.28 -15.74 -1.77
CA ARG A 52 4.92 -17.09 -1.35
C ARG A 52 4.31 -17.11 0.03
N GLN A 53 4.90 -16.42 1.00
CA GLN A 53 4.34 -16.28 2.34
C GLN A 53 2.90 -15.80 2.32
N PHE A 54 2.60 -14.77 1.53
CA PHE A 54 1.24 -14.25 1.44
C PHE A 54 0.31 -15.16 0.63
N ALA A 55 0.83 -15.89 -0.37
CA ALA A 55 0.05 -16.87 -1.14
C ALA A 55 -0.39 -18.05 -0.25
N ASP A 56 0.48 -18.55 0.62
CA ASP A 56 0.18 -19.62 1.57
C ASP A 56 -0.91 -19.23 2.57
N GLU A 57 -1.02 -17.93 2.89
CA GLU A 57 -2.14 -17.39 3.67
C GLU A 57 -3.48 -17.40 2.91
N GLY A 58 -3.49 -17.69 1.61
CA GLY A 58 -4.70 -17.79 0.77
C GLY A 58 -5.45 -16.47 0.55
N LYS A 59 -4.85 -15.32 0.87
CA LYS A 59 -5.52 -14.01 0.88
C LYS A 59 -4.93 -13.00 -0.10
N ILE A 60 -4.07 -13.44 -1.01
CA ILE A 60 -3.36 -12.56 -1.92
C ILE A 60 -3.80 -12.74 -3.37
N ALA A 61 -3.76 -11.65 -4.12
CA ALA A 61 -3.78 -11.65 -5.57
C ALA A 61 -2.58 -10.84 -6.09
N VAL A 62 -1.89 -11.38 -7.07
CA VAL A 62 -0.69 -10.79 -7.69
C VAL A 62 -1.09 -10.21 -9.03
N TYR A 63 -0.84 -8.91 -9.23
CA TYR A 63 -1.16 -8.24 -10.49
C TYR A 63 0.11 -7.68 -11.11
N GLY A 64 0.26 -7.91 -12.41
CA GLY A 64 1.36 -7.41 -13.22
C GLY A 64 0.89 -6.36 -14.22
N GLY A 65 1.62 -5.27 -14.32
CA GLY A 65 1.49 -4.25 -15.34
C GLY A 65 2.41 -4.57 -16.52
N VAL A 66 1.82 -4.88 -17.66
CA VAL A 66 2.52 -5.30 -18.89
C VAL A 66 2.48 -4.16 -19.89
N LEU A 67 3.65 -3.71 -20.32
CA LEU A 67 3.83 -2.68 -21.33
C LEU A 67 4.37 -3.31 -22.61
N SER A 68 3.58 -3.30 -23.67
CA SER A 68 3.97 -3.87 -24.98
C SER A 68 4.53 -5.30 -24.90
N GLY A 69 3.99 -6.12 -24.00
CA GLY A 69 4.37 -7.52 -23.81
C GLY A 69 5.39 -7.77 -22.70
N GLU A 70 6.01 -6.73 -22.13
CA GLU A 70 7.01 -6.84 -21.07
C GLU A 70 6.38 -6.52 -19.71
N LEU A 71 6.68 -7.32 -18.67
CA LEU A 71 6.27 -7.07 -17.30
C LEU A 71 7.14 -5.94 -16.69
N VAL A 72 6.56 -4.76 -16.52
CA VAL A 72 7.30 -3.57 -16.07
C VAL A 72 6.84 -3.03 -14.73
N ALA A 73 5.75 -3.57 -14.20
CA ALA A 73 5.19 -3.11 -12.94
C ALA A 73 4.42 -4.24 -12.26
N ALA A 74 4.30 -4.20 -10.94
CA ALA A 74 3.49 -5.18 -10.23
C ALA A 74 2.99 -4.63 -8.90
N TYR A 75 1.92 -5.22 -8.39
CA TYR A 75 1.49 -5.03 -7.02
C TYR A 75 0.85 -6.28 -6.44
N LEU A 76 0.91 -6.41 -5.12
CA LEU A 76 0.26 -7.47 -4.36
C LEU A 76 -0.94 -6.88 -3.63
N LEU A 77 -2.13 -7.42 -3.89
CA LEU A 77 -3.36 -7.06 -3.20
C LEU A 77 -3.69 -8.13 -2.17
N LYS A 78 -3.51 -7.80 -0.90
CA LYS A 78 -3.93 -8.64 0.22
C LYS A 78 -5.37 -8.32 0.58
N ARG A 79 -6.20 -9.37 0.66
CA ARG A 79 -7.59 -9.25 1.09
C ARG A 79 -7.68 -9.63 2.57
N ASP A 80 -7.93 -8.65 3.42
CA ASP A 80 -8.05 -8.86 4.86
C ASP A 80 -9.39 -8.29 5.37
N GLY A 81 -10.32 -9.20 5.64
CA GLY A 81 -11.58 -8.93 6.31
C GLY A 81 -12.29 -7.63 5.88
N MET A 82 -12.09 -6.57 6.62
CA MET A 82 -12.78 -5.28 6.42
C MET A 82 -12.06 -4.31 5.48
N ALA A 83 -10.78 -4.50 5.24
CA ALA A 83 -9.96 -3.65 4.37
C ALA A 83 -9.09 -4.52 3.46
N ASN A 84 -8.73 -3.98 2.30
CA ASN A 84 -7.69 -4.55 1.46
C ASN A 84 -6.38 -3.80 1.69
N GLU A 85 -5.26 -4.44 1.37
CA GLU A 85 -3.94 -3.84 1.51
C GLU A 85 -3.12 -4.04 0.25
N VAL A 86 -2.51 -2.96 -0.25
CA VAL A 86 -1.41 -3.05 -1.20
C VAL A 86 -0.15 -3.39 -0.40
N ALA A 87 0.18 -4.68 -0.35
CA ALA A 87 1.28 -5.18 0.46
C ALA A 87 2.65 -4.85 -0.13
N LEU A 88 2.78 -4.92 -1.46
CA LEU A 88 3.94 -4.47 -2.24
C LEU A 88 3.47 -3.81 -3.53
N ILE A 89 4.19 -2.81 -4.00
CA ILE A 89 3.98 -2.17 -5.31
C ILE A 89 5.31 -1.65 -5.84
N ALA A 90 5.61 -1.92 -7.10
CA ALA A 90 6.79 -1.38 -7.76
C ALA A 90 6.56 -1.15 -9.26
N VAL A 91 7.37 -0.27 -9.83
CA VAL A 91 7.51 -0.01 -11.25
C VAL A 91 8.99 -0.08 -11.57
N SER A 92 9.36 -0.79 -12.64
CA SER A 92 10.73 -0.88 -13.15
C SER A 92 11.33 0.52 -13.32
N PHE A 93 12.61 0.64 -13.00
CA PHE A 93 13.27 1.94 -12.92
C PHE A 93 13.09 2.77 -14.20
N GLU A 94 13.24 2.16 -15.37
CA GLU A 94 13.14 2.78 -16.70
C GLU A 94 11.74 3.26 -17.03
N GLN A 95 10.71 2.72 -16.35
CA GLN A 95 9.29 3.03 -16.59
C GLN A 95 8.69 3.94 -15.51
N ARG A 96 9.50 4.40 -14.56
CA ARG A 96 9.04 5.33 -13.52
C ARG A 96 8.69 6.71 -14.10
N LYS A 97 7.92 7.48 -13.33
CA LYS A 97 7.46 8.85 -13.68
C LYS A 97 6.58 8.94 -14.94
N ARG A 98 6.14 7.81 -15.49
CA ARG A 98 5.17 7.73 -16.61
C ARG A 98 3.72 7.56 -16.16
N GLY A 99 3.44 7.65 -14.87
CA GLY A 99 2.09 7.48 -14.32
C GLY A 99 1.68 6.04 -14.04
N ILE A 100 2.51 5.03 -14.35
CA ILE A 100 2.19 3.60 -14.20
C ILE A 100 1.83 3.27 -12.76
N GLY A 101 2.59 3.74 -11.76
CA GLY A 101 2.26 3.51 -10.36
C GLY A 101 0.87 4.02 -9.96
N ARG A 102 0.44 5.15 -10.53
CA ARG A 102 -0.93 5.67 -10.32
C ARG A 102 -1.98 4.78 -10.96
N LEU A 103 -1.70 4.21 -12.14
CA LEU A 103 -2.59 3.23 -12.79
C LEU A 103 -2.72 1.96 -11.95
N LEU A 104 -1.63 1.44 -11.38
CA LEU A 104 -1.67 0.28 -10.47
C LEU A 104 -2.54 0.57 -9.25
N LEU A 105 -2.39 1.73 -8.60
CA LEU A 105 -3.24 2.09 -7.46
C LEU A 105 -4.70 2.28 -7.84
N LYS A 106 -4.98 2.85 -9.01
CA LYS A 106 -6.35 2.99 -9.55
C LYS A 106 -6.99 1.61 -9.76
N ASP A 107 -6.25 0.66 -10.33
CA ASP A 107 -6.68 -0.72 -10.51
C ASP A 107 -6.91 -1.43 -9.16
N ALA A 108 -5.99 -1.27 -8.19
CA ALA A 108 -6.14 -1.81 -6.85
C ALA A 108 -7.39 -1.26 -6.14
N LEU A 109 -7.68 0.04 -6.29
CA LEU A 109 -8.91 0.66 -5.78
C LEU A 109 -10.16 0.08 -6.44
N HIS A 110 -10.15 -0.08 -7.75
CA HIS A 110 -11.26 -0.69 -8.49
C HIS A 110 -11.53 -2.11 -8.00
N ARG A 111 -10.49 -2.94 -7.87
CA ARG A 111 -10.59 -4.33 -7.37
C ARG A 111 -10.97 -4.42 -5.90
N SER A 112 -10.70 -3.39 -5.13
CA SER A 112 -11.14 -3.30 -3.73
C SER A 112 -12.64 -3.00 -3.60
N GLY A 113 -13.26 -2.48 -4.64
CA GLY A 113 -14.68 -2.12 -4.65
C GLY A 113 -14.99 -1.06 -3.60
N LYS A 114 -15.93 -1.35 -2.70
CA LYS A 114 -16.34 -0.43 -1.61
C LYS A 114 -15.47 -0.56 -0.34
N ARG A 115 -14.51 -1.50 -0.31
CA ARG A 115 -13.65 -1.71 0.87
C ARG A 115 -12.56 -0.65 0.93
N PRO A 116 -12.17 -0.22 2.12
CA PRO A 116 -10.98 0.61 2.28
C PRO A 116 -9.74 -0.08 1.70
N LEU A 117 -8.86 0.70 1.08
CA LEU A 117 -7.57 0.23 0.61
C LEU A 117 -6.48 0.89 1.45
N THR A 118 -5.59 0.09 2.02
CA THR A 118 -4.47 0.55 2.83
C THR A 118 -3.14 0.17 2.20
N ALA A 119 -2.07 0.83 2.61
CA ALA A 119 -0.71 0.46 2.30
C ALA A 119 0.23 0.92 3.41
N GLU A 120 1.40 0.30 3.53
CA GLU A 120 2.50 0.80 4.34
C GLU A 120 3.66 1.26 3.45
N THR A 121 4.24 2.41 3.77
CA THR A 121 5.34 3.00 3.01
C THR A 121 6.37 3.64 3.95
N ASP A 122 7.52 3.99 3.41
CA ASP A 122 8.50 4.86 4.04
C ASP A 122 8.19 6.35 3.76
N GLU A 123 9.10 7.22 4.16
CA GLU A 123 8.95 8.65 3.97
C GLU A 123 9.01 9.05 2.48
N GLU A 124 9.84 8.38 1.70
CA GLU A 124 9.98 8.65 0.25
C GLU A 124 8.70 8.32 -0.51
N GLY A 125 8.08 7.17 -0.21
CA GLY A 125 6.84 6.74 -0.86
C GLY A 125 5.59 7.49 -0.40
N LEU A 126 5.63 8.18 0.76
CA LEU A 126 4.47 8.86 1.32
C LEU A 126 3.89 9.93 0.37
N GLY A 127 4.76 10.67 -0.31
CA GLY A 127 4.36 11.68 -1.30
C GLY A 127 3.58 11.09 -2.47
N PHE A 128 4.00 9.93 -2.96
CA PHE A 128 3.31 9.22 -4.05
C PHE A 128 1.89 8.82 -3.66
N TYR A 129 1.70 8.22 -2.49
CA TYR A 129 0.37 7.81 -2.03
C TYR A 129 -0.55 9.03 -1.79
N LYS A 130 -0.03 10.11 -1.20
CA LYS A 130 -0.78 11.36 -1.01
C LYS A 130 -1.23 11.95 -2.35
N ALA A 131 -0.35 11.97 -3.36
CA ALA A 131 -0.70 12.43 -4.71
C ALA A 131 -1.75 11.55 -5.40
N CYS A 132 -1.92 10.30 -4.97
CA CYS A 132 -2.97 9.38 -5.41
C CYS A 132 -4.26 9.45 -4.57
N GLY A 133 -4.37 10.40 -3.61
CA GLY A 133 -5.57 10.60 -2.80
C GLY A 133 -5.63 9.80 -1.51
N PHE A 134 -4.57 9.08 -1.15
CA PHE A 134 -4.47 8.40 0.13
C PHE A 134 -4.19 9.40 1.25
N LYS A 135 -4.73 9.12 2.43
CA LYS A 135 -4.51 9.90 3.64
C LYS A 135 -3.59 9.14 4.60
N LEU A 136 -2.78 9.88 5.35
CA LEU A 136 -2.01 9.30 6.44
C LEU A 136 -2.96 8.84 7.54
N VAL A 137 -2.87 7.57 7.92
CA VAL A 137 -3.70 6.93 8.96
C VAL A 137 -2.92 6.70 10.24
N GLY A 138 -1.61 6.50 10.12
CA GLY A 138 -0.75 6.28 11.27
C GLY A 138 0.71 6.17 10.87
N ARG A 139 1.58 6.16 11.86
CA ARG A 139 3.01 5.88 11.71
C ARG A 139 3.50 5.00 12.85
N ARG A 140 4.50 4.19 12.57
CA ARG A 140 5.21 3.41 13.59
C ARG A 140 6.71 3.49 13.38
N LYS A 141 7.47 3.49 14.45
CA LYS A 141 8.92 3.39 14.40
C LYS A 141 9.33 1.92 14.45
N GLN A 142 10.15 1.48 13.51
CA GLN A 142 10.73 0.15 13.53
C GLN A 142 11.89 0.06 14.54
N PRO A 143 12.28 -1.14 14.98
CA PRO A 143 13.46 -1.33 15.82
C PRO A 143 14.75 -0.74 15.21
N SER A 144 14.83 -0.72 13.88
CA SER A 144 15.91 -0.08 13.13
C SER A 144 15.96 1.45 13.23
N GLY A 145 14.94 2.08 13.86
CA GLY A 145 14.79 3.52 13.94
C GLY A 145 14.03 4.16 12.77
N VAL A 146 13.81 3.44 11.69
CA VAL A 146 13.09 3.91 10.50
C VAL A 146 11.59 4.00 10.77
N PHE A 147 10.96 5.07 10.30
CA PHE A 147 9.50 5.21 10.37
C PHE A 147 8.83 4.52 9.18
N ARG A 148 7.75 3.79 9.48
CA ARG A 148 6.79 3.29 8.48
C ARG A 148 5.49 4.06 8.64
N TYR A 149 4.92 4.44 7.51
CA TYR A 149 3.70 5.23 7.43
C TYR A 149 2.58 4.36 6.87
N ARG A 150 1.49 4.29 7.62
CA ARG A 150 0.27 3.64 7.13
C ARG A 150 -0.59 4.69 6.45
N VAL A 151 -0.96 4.43 5.22
CA VAL A 151 -1.85 5.28 4.42
C VAL A 151 -3.12 4.52 4.08
N GLY A 152 -4.21 5.25 3.89
CA GLY A 152 -5.49 4.65 3.57
C GLY A 152 -6.31 5.50 2.61
N TRP A 153 -7.03 4.83 1.74
CA TRP A 153 -8.06 5.40 0.89
C TRP A 153 -9.40 4.78 1.28
N HIS A 154 -10.42 5.62 1.41
CA HIS A 154 -11.77 5.18 1.76
C HIS A 154 -12.73 5.58 0.66
N ALA A 155 -13.60 4.65 0.26
CA ALA A 155 -14.68 4.97 -0.66
C ALA A 155 -15.56 6.08 -0.09
N PRO A 156 -16.05 7.02 -0.91
CA PRO A 156 -17.01 8.03 -0.47
C PRO A 156 -18.20 7.36 0.25
N GLY A 157 -18.50 7.81 1.46
CA GLY A 157 -19.56 7.24 2.29
C GLY A 157 -19.17 6.04 3.16
N ALA A 158 -17.97 5.49 3.05
CA ALA A 158 -17.47 4.48 3.97
C ALA A 158 -17.16 5.12 5.34
N ARG A 159 -17.89 4.71 6.39
CA ARG A 159 -17.55 5.11 7.76
C ARG A 159 -16.46 4.20 8.30
N PHE A 160 -15.29 4.75 8.53
CA PHE A 160 -14.23 4.05 9.24
C PHE A 160 -14.60 4.00 10.74
N LYS A 161 -14.92 2.83 11.25
CA LYS A 161 -14.91 2.61 12.70
C LYS A 161 -13.44 2.47 13.10
N GLY A 162 -12.80 3.62 13.38
CA GLY A 162 -11.45 3.66 13.90
C GLY A 162 -11.41 2.91 15.22
N GLY A 163 -10.55 1.89 15.30
CA GLY A 163 -10.13 1.36 16.58
C GLY A 163 -9.46 2.49 17.35
N THR A 164 -10.04 2.84 18.47
CA THR A 164 -9.50 3.76 19.47
C THR A 164 -8.19 3.16 19.98
N THR A 165 -7.07 3.61 19.44
CA THR A 165 -5.80 3.44 20.14
C THR A 165 -5.82 4.44 21.27
N GLY A 166 -6.00 3.97 22.49
CA GLY A 166 -5.99 4.78 23.68
C GLY A 166 -4.65 5.51 23.83
N ALA A 167 -4.64 6.78 23.47
CA ALA A 167 -3.66 7.72 23.98
C ALA A 167 -4.18 8.16 25.33
N THR A 168 -3.71 7.52 26.40
CA THR A 168 -3.84 8.03 27.74
C THR A 168 -2.92 9.24 27.85
N GLU A 169 -3.42 10.42 27.51
CA GLU A 169 -2.82 11.66 27.94
C GLU A 169 -3.09 11.82 29.44
N GLY A 170 -2.04 11.59 30.21
CA GLY A 170 -2.01 11.94 31.62
C GLY A 170 -2.21 13.44 31.77
N ARG A 171 -3.44 13.84 32.11
CA ARG A 171 -3.76 15.18 32.54
C ARG A 171 -3.23 15.33 33.97
N GLN A 172 -2.06 15.98 34.12
CA GLN A 172 -1.65 16.48 35.41
C GLN A 172 -2.56 17.65 35.77
N GLU A 173 -3.45 17.41 36.71
CA GLU A 173 -4.16 18.47 37.43
C GLU A 173 -3.17 19.20 38.30
N VAL A 174 -2.88 20.44 37.93
CA VAL A 174 -2.21 21.41 38.82
C VAL A 174 -3.30 21.98 39.75
N GLY A 175 -3.32 21.50 40.97
CA GLY A 175 -4.20 22.03 42.01
C GLY A 175 -3.81 23.48 42.37
N PRO A 176 -4.79 24.30 42.81
CA PRO A 176 -4.54 25.71 43.11
C PRO A 176 -3.73 25.89 44.39
N ALA A 177 -2.69 26.71 44.30
CA ALA A 177 -1.91 27.16 45.45
C ALA A 177 -2.79 27.92 46.45
N ARG A 178 -2.90 27.42 47.65
CA ARG A 178 -3.49 28.13 48.77
C ARG A 178 -2.52 29.20 49.24
N SER A 179 -2.95 30.45 49.13
CA SER A 179 -2.38 31.60 49.82
C SER A 179 -2.73 31.48 51.32
N THR A 180 -1.70 31.40 52.16
CA THR A 180 -1.84 31.71 53.58
C THR A 180 -1.11 33.01 53.83
N ALA A 181 -1.89 34.05 54.00
CA ALA A 181 -1.46 35.26 54.70
C ALA A 181 -1.49 34.95 56.19
N GLU A 182 -0.43 35.22 56.91
CA GLU A 182 -0.44 35.40 58.33
C GLU A 182 0.30 36.67 58.67
N GLU A 183 -0.50 37.50 59.36
CA GLU A 183 -0.11 38.68 60.08
C GLU A 183 0.80 38.33 61.29
N SER A 184 1.77 39.13 61.56
CA SER A 184 2.09 39.76 62.82
C SER A 184 3.38 40.49 62.69
#